data_442286150c3ea786d36eb70fcdc2c882
#
_entry.id   442286150c3ea786d36eb70fcdc2c882
#
_cell.length_a   1.000
_cell.length_b   1.000
_cell.length_c   1.000
_cell.angle_alpha   90.00
_cell.angle_beta   90.00
_cell.angle_gamma   90.00
#
_symmetry.space_group_name_H-M   'P 1'
#
loop_
_entity.id
_entity.type
_entity.pdbx_description
1 polymer ?
#
loop_
_entity_poly.entity_id
_entity_poly.type
_entity_poly.pdbx_seq_one_letter_code
_entity_poly.pdbx_strand_id
1 'polypeptide(L)'
;MAMLLLAAALWYLFGYPAPPVDLQWRAPAATQIPDDAVTVRFAGTSTMLFSDGETQWMTDGWFTRPRLSQIALGQVAPDPAAIEFGLKRLDAQRLAAVIPLHSHYDHAMDAPLVAERTGALLIGAEATANIGRGLGLAEERMRVVEHGESVQLGAFRVTFLESRHLEYADPDMVDKLITQSEIPAPLVPPASIYDYKLGKAWVLHVAHPKGDFLVIGSAGFVPGLLDGYDVDTLFLGVGALGSQTAEYRADYWQETVGAAHPERVILIHWDSLLAPLNGRLQGEMRIAGLLSGGNERLHEWLRARRAANPQLVFQTLPRFEPSLLFP
;
A
#
# COMPACT_ATOMS: atom_id res chain seq x y z
N MET A 1 -24.49 30.88 18.08
CA MET A 1 -24.19 30.90 16.64
C MET A 1 -22.71 30.64 16.35
N ALA A 2 -21.78 31.39 16.95
CA ALA A 2 -20.32 31.18 16.70
C ALA A 2 -19.81 29.78 17.03
N MET A 3 -20.19 29.17 18.16
CA MET A 3 -19.82 27.80 18.52
C MET A 3 -20.33 26.73 17.53
N LEU A 4 -21.55 26.92 17.02
CA LEU A 4 -22.11 26.00 16.01
C LEU A 4 -21.37 26.11 14.67
N LEU A 5 -21.00 27.32 14.28
CA LEU A 5 -20.20 27.54 13.06
C LEU A 5 -18.79 26.96 13.19
N LEU A 6 -18.17 27.13 14.37
CA LEU A 6 -16.86 26.52 14.64
C LEU A 6 -16.94 24.99 14.62
N ALA A 7 -17.95 24.41 15.29
CA ALA A 7 -18.14 22.95 15.26
C ALA A 7 -18.40 22.42 13.85
N ALA A 8 -19.19 23.10 13.05
CA ALA A 8 -19.43 22.74 11.64
C ALA A 8 -18.16 22.86 10.80
N ALA A 9 -17.36 23.91 11.01
CA ALA A 9 -16.07 24.09 10.31
C ALA A 9 -15.08 22.98 10.67
N LEU A 10 -14.95 22.65 11.96
CA LEU A 10 -14.08 21.54 12.40
C LEU A 10 -14.56 20.20 11.84
N TRP A 11 -15.87 19.93 11.92
CA TRP A 11 -16.43 18.71 11.30
C TRP A 11 -16.16 18.62 9.82
N TYR A 12 -16.26 19.73 9.09
CA TYR A 12 -15.95 19.79 7.67
C TYR A 12 -14.46 19.55 7.41
N LEU A 13 -13.56 20.23 8.12
CA LEU A 13 -12.10 20.15 7.92
C LEU A 13 -11.52 18.76 8.27
N PHE A 14 -12.03 18.14 9.34
CA PHE A 14 -11.63 16.79 9.73
C PHE A 14 -12.45 15.68 9.07
N GLY A 15 -13.37 16.03 8.16
CA GLY A 15 -14.12 15.08 7.38
C GLY A 15 -13.31 14.51 6.22
N TYR A 16 -13.67 13.31 5.81
CA TYR A 16 -13.05 12.59 4.70
C TYR A 16 -13.92 12.74 3.44
N PRO A 17 -13.44 13.36 2.36
CA PRO A 17 -14.18 13.45 1.11
C PRO A 17 -14.19 12.11 0.37
N ALA A 18 -15.17 11.94 -0.52
CA ALA A 18 -15.11 10.87 -1.50
C ALA A 18 -13.93 11.16 -2.48
N PRO A 19 -13.05 10.18 -2.70
CA PRO A 19 -11.86 10.40 -3.50
C PRO A 19 -12.20 10.46 -5.00
N PRO A 20 -11.83 11.55 -5.72
CA PRO A 20 -12.14 11.70 -7.13
C PRO A 20 -11.54 10.58 -7.99
N VAL A 21 -10.36 10.11 -7.63
CA VAL A 21 -9.65 9.00 -8.30
C VAL A 21 -10.51 7.74 -8.30
N ASP A 22 -11.06 7.35 -7.15
CA ASP A 22 -11.90 6.17 -7.02
C ASP A 22 -13.25 6.34 -7.73
N LEU A 23 -13.88 7.51 -7.61
CA LEU A 23 -15.16 7.77 -8.27
C LEU A 23 -15.08 7.67 -9.79
N GLN A 24 -13.95 8.03 -10.38
CA GLN A 24 -13.77 8.05 -11.83
C GLN A 24 -13.37 6.70 -12.40
N TRP A 25 -12.56 5.91 -11.69
CA TRP A 25 -11.91 4.71 -12.23
C TRP A 25 -12.20 3.42 -11.47
N ARG A 26 -13.19 3.41 -10.57
CA ARG A 26 -13.53 2.20 -9.82
C ARG A 26 -13.98 1.08 -10.76
N ALA A 27 -13.22 -0.02 -10.74
CA ALA A 27 -13.62 -1.23 -11.42
C ALA A 27 -14.88 -1.83 -10.78
N PRO A 28 -15.75 -2.48 -11.54
CA PRO A 28 -16.81 -3.30 -10.97
C PRO A 28 -16.18 -4.50 -10.24
N ALA A 29 -16.84 -4.96 -9.18
CA ALA A 29 -16.48 -6.22 -8.57
C ALA A 29 -16.75 -7.37 -9.56
N ALA A 30 -15.89 -8.39 -9.54
CA ALA A 30 -16.11 -9.57 -10.36
C ALA A 30 -17.32 -10.36 -9.82
N THR A 31 -18.30 -10.59 -10.67
CA THR A 31 -19.53 -11.35 -10.32
C THR A 31 -19.39 -12.84 -10.62
N GLN A 32 -18.50 -13.20 -11.53
CA GLN A 32 -18.15 -14.58 -11.86
C GLN A 32 -16.61 -14.65 -11.91
N ILE A 33 -16.07 -15.57 -11.14
CA ILE A 33 -14.62 -15.80 -11.05
C ILE A 33 -14.40 -17.27 -11.39
N PRO A 34 -13.65 -17.58 -12.46
CA PRO A 34 -13.21 -18.94 -12.72
C PRO A 34 -12.40 -19.49 -11.54
N ASP A 35 -12.50 -20.80 -11.28
CA ASP A 35 -11.85 -21.44 -10.12
C ASP A 35 -10.32 -21.31 -10.15
N ASP A 36 -9.73 -21.23 -11.36
CA ASP A 36 -8.29 -21.10 -11.60
C ASP A 36 -7.84 -19.66 -11.86
N ALA A 37 -8.73 -18.68 -11.78
CA ALA A 37 -8.39 -17.28 -12.05
C ALA A 37 -7.49 -16.67 -10.96
N VAL A 38 -6.58 -15.80 -11.39
CA VAL A 38 -5.84 -14.95 -10.46
C VAL A 38 -6.70 -13.73 -10.11
N THR A 39 -6.92 -13.54 -8.82
CA THR A 39 -7.74 -12.45 -8.27
C THR A 39 -6.96 -11.58 -7.30
N VAL A 40 -7.45 -10.35 -7.12
CA VAL A 40 -7.00 -9.43 -6.09
C VAL A 40 -8.18 -8.87 -5.31
N ARG A 41 -8.05 -8.76 -3.97
CA ARG A 41 -8.97 -8.05 -3.08
C ARG A 41 -8.22 -6.93 -2.37
N PHE A 42 -8.78 -5.75 -2.32
CA PHE A 42 -8.15 -4.54 -1.80
C PHE A 42 -8.80 -4.09 -0.50
N ALA A 43 -8.02 -3.86 0.55
CA ALA A 43 -8.51 -3.36 1.83
C ALA A 43 -8.35 -1.85 2.01
N GLY A 44 -7.46 -1.25 1.23
CA GLY A 44 -7.04 0.16 1.32
C GLY A 44 -5.52 0.29 1.45
N THR A 45 -5.00 1.48 1.21
CA THR A 45 -3.56 1.81 1.16
C THR A 45 -2.85 0.96 0.11
N SER A 46 -2.08 -0.04 0.50
CA SER A 46 -1.47 -1.05 -0.37
C SER A 46 -1.73 -2.48 0.17
N THR A 47 -2.72 -2.63 1.04
CA THR A 47 -3.10 -3.96 1.54
C THR A 47 -3.97 -4.66 0.50
N MET A 48 -3.39 -5.67 -0.13
CA MET A 48 -4.01 -6.48 -1.17
C MET A 48 -3.82 -7.96 -0.89
N LEU A 49 -4.89 -8.72 -1.02
CA LEU A 49 -4.88 -10.19 -1.00
C LEU A 49 -4.89 -10.69 -2.45
N PHE A 50 -3.87 -11.42 -2.83
CA PHE A 50 -3.76 -12.12 -4.11
C PHE A 50 -4.11 -13.60 -3.93
N SER A 51 -4.81 -14.18 -4.91
CA SER A 51 -5.18 -15.59 -4.90
C SER A 51 -5.30 -16.14 -6.33
N ASP A 52 -4.85 -17.37 -6.52
CA ASP A 52 -5.05 -18.19 -7.73
C ASP A 52 -6.04 -19.36 -7.48
N GLY A 53 -6.76 -19.31 -6.36
CA GLY A 53 -7.66 -20.39 -5.91
C GLY A 53 -6.96 -21.43 -5.01
N GLU A 54 -5.67 -21.66 -5.15
CA GLU A 54 -4.88 -22.61 -4.36
C GLU A 54 -4.01 -21.91 -3.31
N THR A 55 -3.39 -20.80 -3.68
CA THR A 55 -2.45 -20.04 -2.85
C THR A 55 -2.97 -18.62 -2.60
N GLN A 56 -2.96 -18.20 -1.34
CA GLN A 56 -3.22 -16.82 -0.94
C GLN A 56 -1.96 -16.20 -0.34
N TRP A 57 -1.67 -14.95 -0.70
CA TRP A 57 -0.63 -14.13 -0.07
C TRP A 57 -1.05 -12.65 -0.06
N MET A 58 -0.43 -11.84 0.79
CA MET A 58 -0.89 -10.47 1.03
C MET A 58 0.27 -9.48 1.03
N THR A 59 0.06 -8.31 0.44
CA THR A 59 0.93 -7.15 0.68
C THR A 59 0.50 -6.41 1.95
N ASP A 60 1.45 -5.85 2.70
CA ASP A 60 1.30 -5.03 3.91
C ASP A 60 0.51 -5.70 5.06
N GLY A 61 -0.75 -5.99 4.84
CA GLY A 61 -1.63 -6.52 5.90
C GLY A 61 -2.03 -5.45 6.92
N TRP A 62 -2.08 -4.18 6.53
CA TRP A 62 -2.40 -3.08 7.43
C TRP A 62 -3.90 -2.78 7.47
N PHE A 63 -4.51 -2.95 8.63
CA PHE A 63 -5.94 -2.79 8.91
C PHE A 63 -6.22 -1.75 9.98
N THR A 64 -5.30 -1.52 10.90
CA THR A 64 -5.40 -0.53 11.95
C THR A 64 -5.55 0.87 11.34
N ARG A 65 -6.44 1.66 11.93
CA ARG A 65 -6.64 3.07 11.57
C ARG A 65 -6.47 3.91 12.83
N PRO A 66 -5.23 4.33 13.15
CA PRO A 66 -4.94 5.01 14.40
C PRO A 66 -5.67 6.35 14.47
N ARG A 67 -6.08 6.73 15.67
CA ARG A 67 -6.65 8.05 15.93
C ARG A 67 -5.54 9.11 15.90
N LEU A 68 -5.88 10.33 15.51
CA LEU A 68 -4.94 11.46 15.54
C LEU A 68 -4.28 11.65 16.93
N SER A 69 -5.02 11.40 18.02
CA SER A 69 -4.47 11.45 19.37
C SER A 69 -3.41 10.39 19.63
N GLN A 70 -3.55 9.18 19.09
CA GLN A 70 -2.55 8.12 19.22
C GLN A 70 -1.27 8.49 18.45
N ILE A 71 -1.42 9.05 17.25
CA ILE A 71 -0.29 9.56 16.47
C ILE A 71 0.41 10.70 17.21
N ALA A 72 -0.33 11.70 17.70
CA ALA A 72 0.22 12.85 18.37
C ALA A 72 0.94 12.50 19.69
N LEU A 73 0.49 11.45 20.37
CA LEU A 73 1.09 10.96 21.63
C LEU A 73 2.18 9.90 21.40
N GLY A 74 2.47 9.53 20.13
CA GLY A 74 3.44 8.49 19.82
C GLY A 74 3.04 7.11 20.35
N GLN A 75 1.76 6.75 20.32
CA GLN A 75 1.21 5.53 20.91
C GLN A 75 0.38 4.72 19.92
N VAL A 76 0.93 4.47 18.72
CA VAL A 76 0.30 3.59 17.75
C VAL A 76 0.63 2.13 18.06
N ALA A 77 -0.35 1.27 17.89
CA ALA A 77 -0.22 -0.17 18.07
C ALA A 77 -1.22 -0.89 17.16
N PRO A 78 -0.96 -2.15 16.77
CA PRO A 78 -1.92 -2.97 16.05
C PRO A 78 -3.25 -3.07 16.81
N ASP A 79 -4.36 -2.98 16.07
CA ASP A 79 -5.70 -3.21 16.59
C ASP A 79 -6.17 -4.62 16.21
N PRO A 80 -6.19 -5.57 17.17
CA PRO A 80 -6.58 -6.94 16.90
C PRO A 80 -7.99 -7.10 16.31
N ALA A 81 -8.92 -6.21 16.67
CA ALA A 81 -10.29 -6.26 16.16
C ALA A 81 -10.37 -5.76 14.71
N ALA A 82 -9.60 -4.71 14.37
CA ALA A 82 -9.49 -4.22 13.00
C ALA A 82 -8.83 -5.26 12.08
N ILE A 83 -7.79 -5.96 12.55
CA ILE A 83 -7.12 -7.04 11.83
C ILE A 83 -8.10 -8.20 11.57
N GLU A 84 -8.81 -8.66 12.58
CA GLU A 84 -9.79 -9.75 12.43
C GLU A 84 -10.91 -9.37 11.46
N PHE A 85 -11.43 -8.14 11.58
CA PHE A 85 -12.43 -7.61 10.65
C PHE A 85 -11.91 -7.61 9.21
N GLY A 86 -10.67 -7.10 9.00
CA GLY A 86 -10.06 -7.01 7.67
C GLY A 86 -9.83 -8.38 7.04
N LEU A 87 -9.24 -9.32 7.78
CA LEU A 87 -9.01 -10.69 7.33
C LEU A 87 -10.32 -11.39 6.93
N LYS A 88 -11.36 -11.27 7.76
CA LYS A 88 -12.68 -11.82 7.47
C LYS A 88 -13.30 -11.19 6.20
N ARG A 89 -13.18 -9.87 6.03
CA ARG A 89 -13.72 -9.16 4.87
C ARG A 89 -13.00 -9.50 3.56
N LEU A 90 -11.69 -9.77 3.63
CA LEU A 90 -10.89 -10.21 2.50
C LEU A 90 -11.07 -11.69 2.18
N ASP A 91 -11.71 -12.47 3.05
CA ASP A 91 -11.75 -13.94 2.98
C ASP A 91 -10.31 -14.53 3.02
N ALA A 92 -9.47 -13.92 3.82
CA ALA A 92 -8.09 -14.35 4.04
C ALA A 92 -8.08 -15.42 5.15
N GLN A 93 -7.87 -16.66 4.76
CA GLN A 93 -7.93 -17.79 5.71
C GLN A 93 -6.53 -18.25 6.09
N ARG A 94 -5.75 -18.68 5.10
CA ARG A 94 -4.45 -19.28 5.26
C ARG A 94 -3.49 -18.71 4.21
N LEU A 95 -2.67 -17.77 4.65
CA LEU A 95 -1.75 -17.09 3.75
C LEU A 95 -0.41 -17.83 3.68
N ALA A 96 0.17 -17.91 2.49
CA ALA A 96 1.55 -18.34 2.31
C ALA A 96 2.54 -17.29 2.85
N ALA A 97 2.26 -16.01 2.61
CA ALA A 97 3.09 -14.91 3.07
C ALA A 97 2.29 -13.62 3.31
N VAL A 98 2.85 -12.76 4.19
CA VAL A 98 2.53 -11.33 4.30
C VAL A 98 3.81 -10.57 3.99
N ILE A 99 3.74 -9.64 3.04
CA ILE A 99 4.90 -8.92 2.49
C ILE A 99 4.68 -7.42 2.60
N PRO A 100 5.14 -6.76 3.68
CA PRO A 100 5.17 -5.30 3.73
C PRO A 100 6.07 -4.73 2.64
N LEU A 101 5.54 -3.76 1.88
CA LEU A 101 6.28 -3.10 0.81
C LEU A 101 7.40 -2.19 1.33
N HIS A 102 7.31 -1.78 2.60
CA HIS A 102 8.35 -1.18 3.42
C HIS A 102 7.91 -1.16 4.90
N SER A 103 8.79 -0.67 5.80
CA SER A 103 8.55 -0.87 7.23
C SER A 103 7.86 0.30 7.95
N HIS A 104 7.31 1.30 7.24
CA HIS A 104 6.48 2.33 7.86
C HIS A 104 5.23 1.73 8.52
N TYR A 105 4.68 2.45 9.50
CA TYR A 105 3.56 1.96 10.33
C TYR A 105 2.32 1.55 9.51
N ASP A 106 2.03 2.29 8.44
CA ASP A 106 0.88 2.07 7.55
C ASP A 106 1.08 0.94 6.52
N HIS A 107 2.21 0.23 6.62
CA HIS A 107 2.52 -0.98 5.86
C HIS A 107 2.83 -2.16 6.78
N ALA A 108 3.72 -2.00 7.77
CA ALA A 108 4.30 -3.13 8.50
C ALA A 108 3.78 -3.33 9.92
N MET A 109 3.09 -2.36 10.53
CA MET A 109 2.71 -2.42 11.95
C MET A 109 1.84 -3.63 12.28
N ASP A 110 0.85 -3.95 11.46
CA ASP A 110 -0.09 -5.05 11.68
C ASP A 110 0.40 -6.39 11.12
N ALA A 111 1.35 -6.36 10.17
CA ALA A 111 1.79 -7.52 9.40
C ALA A 111 2.22 -8.73 10.26
N PRO A 112 2.94 -8.57 11.40
CA PRO A 112 3.29 -9.70 12.25
C PRO A 112 2.07 -10.40 12.87
N LEU A 113 1.05 -9.65 13.30
CA LEU A 113 -0.17 -10.24 13.85
C LEU A 113 -1.02 -10.89 12.75
N VAL A 114 -1.02 -10.33 11.54
CA VAL A 114 -1.64 -10.99 10.36
C VAL A 114 -0.92 -12.30 10.08
N ALA A 115 0.41 -12.31 10.06
CA ALA A 115 1.21 -13.52 9.86
C ALA A 115 0.91 -14.57 10.94
N GLU A 116 0.88 -14.18 12.20
CA GLU A 116 0.57 -15.07 13.32
C GLU A 116 -0.81 -15.73 13.15
N ARG A 117 -1.85 -14.96 12.86
CA ARG A 117 -3.23 -15.45 12.76
C ARG A 117 -3.50 -16.32 11.55
N THR A 118 -2.82 -16.06 10.44
CA THR A 118 -3.07 -16.76 9.17
C THR A 118 -2.10 -17.93 8.92
N GLY A 119 -1.07 -18.06 9.75
CA GLY A 119 -0.01 -19.05 9.54
C GLY A 119 1.02 -18.64 8.51
N ALA A 120 1.02 -17.38 7.99
CA ALA A 120 1.89 -16.88 6.95
C ALA A 120 3.36 -16.72 7.40
N LEU A 121 4.29 -16.72 6.45
CA LEU A 121 5.61 -16.12 6.64
C LEU A 121 5.50 -14.59 6.55
N LEU A 122 6.16 -13.88 7.45
CA LEU A 122 6.43 -12.45 7.32
C LEU A 122 7.71 -12.29 6.50
N ILE A 123 7.61 -11.66 5.32
CA ILE A 123 8.76 -11.52 4.41
C ILE A 123 9.02 -10.02 4.18
N GLY A 124 10.27 -9.59 4.35
CA GLY A 124 10.63 -8.18 4.14
C GLY A 124 12.09 -7.90 4.45
N ALA A 125 12.39 -6.63 4.77
CA ALA A 125 13.73 -6.22 5.22
C ALA A 125 13.97 -6.59 6.69
N GLU A 126 15.22 -6.43 7.18
CA GLU A 126 15.56 -6.62 8.60
C GLU A 126 14.72 -5.71 9.52
N ALA A 127 14.42 -4.49 9.09
CA ALA A 127 13.53 -3.59 9.81
C ALA A 127 12.13 -4.21 10.00
N THR A 128 11.58 -4.86 8.96
CA THR A 128 10.31 -5.60 9.03
C THR A 128 10.40 -6.77 10.02
N ALA A 129 11.49 -7.52 9.99
CA ALA A 129 11.72 -8.62 10.95
C ALA A 129 11.81 -8.11 12.40
N ASN A 130 12.42 -6.94 12.64
CA ASN A 130 12.48 -6.33 13.97
C ASN A 130 11.12 -5.84 14.48
N ILE A 131 10.18 -5.47 13.60
CA ILE A 131 8.78 -5.26 13.98
C ILE A 131 8.13 -6.61 14.39
N GLY A 132 8.41 -7.68 13.63
CA GLY A 132 7.96 -9.04 13.97
C GLY A 132 8.46 -9.51 15.33
N ARG A 133 9.76 -9.38 15.61
CA ARG A 133 10.39 -9.71 16.91
C ARG A 133 9.77 -8.91 18.05
N GLY A 134 9.48 -7.62 17.82
CA GLY A 134 8.84 -6.76 18.81
C GLY A 134 7.42 -7.19 19.21
N LEU A 135 6.75 -7.92 18.34
CA LEU A 135 5.42 -8.53 18.56
C LEU A 135 5.49 -10.01 18.94
N GLY A 136 6.71 -10.57 19.12
CA GLY A 136 6.91 -11.94 19.55
C GLY A 136 6.73 -13.00 18.47
N LEU A 137 6.77 -12.61 17.18
CA LEU A 137 6.74 -13.57 16.08
C LEU A 137 8.03 -14.40 16.08
N ALA A 138 7.92 -15.72 15.99
CA ALA A 138 9.05 -16.64 16.02
C ALA A 138 9.96 -16.47 14.78
N GLU A 139 11.27 -16.64 14.94
CA GLU A 139 12.26 -16.41 13.87
C GLU A 139 11.98 -17.24 12.61
N GLU A 140 11.56 -18.49 12.76
CA GLU A 140 11.19 -19.39 11.66
C GLU A 140 9.95 -18.93 10.88
N ARG A 141 9.23 -17.95 11.40
CA ARG A 141 8.06 -17.32 10.76
C ARG A 141 8.42 -16.03 10.04
N MET A 142 9.69 -15.66 10.01
CA MET A 142 10.21 -14.48 9.36
C MET A 142 11.25 -14.86 8.30
N ARG A 143 11.23 -14.12 7.18
CA ARG A 143 12.26 -14.26 6.15
C ARG A 143 12.74 -12.87 5.73
N VAL A 144 13.98 -12.58 5.99
CA VAL A 144 14.66 -11.39 5.46
C VAL A 144 15.10 -11.68 4.02
N VAL A 145 14.89 -10.71 3.14
CA VAL A 145 15.22 -10.80 1.71
C VAL A 145 16.07 -9.63 1.26
N GLU A 146 16.83 -9.85 0.21
CA GLU A 146 17.70 -8.85 -0.41
C GLU A 146 17.25 -8.54 -1.85
N HIS A 147 17.81 -7.45 -2.41
CA HIS A 147 17.55 -7.06 -3.79
C HIS A 147 17.81 -8.20 -4.78
N GLY A 148 16.88 -8.46 -5.68
CA GLY A 148 16.95 -9.51 -6.70
C GLY A 148 16.56 -10.90 -6.20
N GLU A 149 16.35 -11.10 -4.88
CA GLU A 149 15.85 -12.39 -4.39
C GLU A 149 14.43 -12.66 -4.84
N SER A 150 14.16 -13.94 -5.09
CA SER A 150 12.80 -14.42 -5.40
C SER A 150 12.33 -15.45 -4.37
N VAL A 151 11.04 -15.38 -4.07
CA VAL A 151 10.34 -16.35 -3.19
C VAL A 151 9.23 -17.00 -3.98
N GLN A 152 9.13 -18.34 -3.89
CA GLN A 152 8.04 -19.09 -4.49
C GLN A 152 6.88 -19.23 -3.49
N LEU A 153 5.69 -18.81 -3.89
CA LEU A 153 4.45 -18.89 -3.13
C LEU A 153 3.40 -19.59 -4.00
N GLY A 154 3.30 -20.91 -3.90
CA GLY A 154 2.50 -21.69 -4.85
C GLY A 154 2.94 -21.47 -6.29
N ALA A 155 2.05 -21.04 -7.18
CA ALA A 155 2.39 -20.70 -8.56
C ALA A 155 3.00 -19.29 -8.72
N PHE A 156 2.89 -18.42 -7.71
CA PHE A 156 3.48 -17.08 -7.74
C PHE A 156 4.98 -17.11 -7.44
N ARG A 157 5.79 -16.48 -8.28
CA ARG A 157 7.19 -16.16 -7.99
C ARG A 157 7.32 -14.66 -7.75
N VAL A 158 7.59 -14.29 -6.51
CA VAL A 158 7.72 -12.90 -6.06
C VAL A 158 9.19 -12.52 -6.00
N THR A 159 9.63 -11.57 -6.82
CA THR A 159 11.00 -11.03 -6.85
C THR A 159 11.03 -9.66 -6.21
N PHE A 160 11.98 -9.43 -5.32
CA PHE A 160 12.13 -8.21 -4.53
C PHE A 160 13.13 -7.27 -5.19
N LEU A 161 12.66 -6.12 -5.67
CA LEU A 161 13.49 -5.09 -6.27
C LEU A 161 13.58 -3.91 -5.29
N GLU A 162 14.77 -3.63 -4.77
CA GLU A 162 14.97 -2.51 -3.86
C GLU A 162 14.83 -1.19 -4.62
N SER A 163 13.91 -0.38 -4.18
CA SER A 163 13.57 0.91 -4.74
C SER A 163 13.75 2.02 -3.68
N ARG A 164 13.22 3.20 -3.97
CA ARG A 164 13.19 4.33 -3.05
C ARG A 164 11.77 4.61 -2.59
N HIS A 165 11.65 5.18 -1.41
CA HIS A 165 10.42 5.80 -0.97
C HIS A 165 10.29 7.20 -1.60
N LEU A 166 9.04 7.69 -1.76
CA LEU A 166 8.79 9.10 -2.09
C LEU A 166 9.53 9.99 -1.08
N GLU A 167 10.21 11.01 -1.57
CA GLU A 167 10.87 12.00 -0.71
C GLU A 167 9.83 13.02 -0.21
N TYR A 168 9.82 13.25 1.10
CA TYR A 168 9.00 14.29 1.68
C TYR A 168 9.60 15.67 1.44
N ALA A 169 8.76 16.69 1.28
CA ALA A 169 9.22 18.07 1.16
C ALA A 169 9.76 18.64 2.48
N ASP A 170 9.38 18.06 3.62
CA ASP A 170 9.84 18.44 4.95
C ASP A 170 11.14 17.69 5.29
N PRO A 171 12.29 18.40 5.44
CA PRO A 171 13.56 17.79 5.77
C PRO A 171 13.56 16.99 7.08
N ASP A 172 12.78 17.42 8.07
CA ASP A 172 12.65 16.72 9.35
C ASP A 172 11.95 15.35 9.16
N MET A 173 10.97 15.27 8.29
CA MET A 173 10.33 14.01 7.93
C MET A 173 11.27 13.11 7.14
N VAL A 174 12.04 13.68 6.21
CA VAL A 174 13.07 12.92 5.46
C VAL A 174 14.09 12.33 6.43
N ASP A 175 14.62 13.11 7.36
CA ASP A 175 15.60 12.60 8.34
C ASP A 175 15.00 11.50 9.20
N LYS A 176 13.79 11.69 9.75
CA LYS A 176 13.17 10.76 10.70
C LYS A 176 12.66 9.47 10.07
N LEU A 177 12.17 9.51 8.84
CA LEU A 177 11.50 8.37 8.20
C LEU A 177 12.33 7.69 7.11
N ILE A 178 13.17 8.45 6.40
CA ILE A 178 13.91 7.96 5.24
C ILE A 178 15.38 7.78 5.53
N THR A 179 16.08 8.84 6.02
CA THR A 179 17.54 8.81 6.20
C THR A 179 17.96 7.83 7.29
N GLN A 180 17.25 7.82 8.41
CA GLN A 180 17.45 6.85 9.49
C GLN A 180 16.57 5.61 9.23
N SER A 181 16.89 4.85 8.19
CA SER A 181 16.02 3.78 7.69
C SER A 181 15.97 2.53 8.56
N GLU A 182 16.93 2.32 9.45
CA GLU A 182 17.07 1.08 10.21
C GLU A 182 16.19 1.07 11.47
N ILE A 183 15.61 -0.10 11.75
CA ILE A 183 15.05 -0.47 13.07
C ILE A 183 16.04 -1.46 13.69
N PRO A 184 16.99 -0.98 14.54
CA PRO A 184 18.16 -1.77 14.93
C PRO A 184 17.88 -2.84 16.00
N ALA A 185 16.68 -2.85 16.57
CA ALA A 185 16.26 -3.78 17.64
C ALA A 185 14.76 -4.06 17.54
N PRO A 186 14.25 -5.09 18.22
CA PRO A 186 12.82 -5.39 18.25
C PRO A 186 11.96 -4.18 18.63
N LEU A 187 11.04 -3.78 17.74
CA LEU A 187 10.14 -2.64 17.94
C LEU A 187 8.87 -3.09 18.66
N VAL A 188 8.78 -2.74 19.94
CA VAL A 188 7.64 -3.14 20.80
C VAL A 188 6.58 -2.04 20.82
N PRO A 189 5.35 -2.26 20.30
CA PRO A 189 4.28 -1.31 20.41
C PRO A 189 3.69 -1.25 21.84
N PRO A 190 3.06 -0.12 22.27
CA PRO A 190 2.81 1.08 21.45
C PRO A 190 4.09 1.90 21.21
N ALA A 191 4.23 2.44 20.01
CA ALA A 191 5.39 3.19 19.54
C ALA A 191 4.98 4.44 18.78
N SER A 192 5.93 5.33 18.50
CA SER A 192 5.69 6.46 17.60
C SER A 192 5.62 5.98 16.15
N ILE A 193 4.85 6.67 15.31
CA ILE A 193 4.90 6.44 13.86
C ILE A 193 6.32 6.63 13.29
N TYR A 194 7.14 7.47 13.94
CA TYR A 194 8.52 7.74 13.57
C TYR A 194 9.51 6.65 14.01
N ASP A 195 9.10 5.69 14.82
CA ASP A 195 9.90 4.52 15.19
C ASP A 195 9.80 3.41 14.12
N TYR A 196 8.72 3.42 13.34
CA TYR A 196 8.57 2.57 12.15
C TYR A 196 9.36 3.17 11.00
N LYS A 197 10.66 2.91 10.98
CA LYS A 197 11.58 3.40 9.94
C LYS A 197 11.33 2.71 8.60
N LEU A 198 11.86 3.31 7.54
CA LEU A 198 11.66 2.82 6.17
C LEU A 198 12.09 1.36 5.98
N GLY A 199 13.22 0.95 6.54
CA GLY A 199 13.90 -0.26 6.12
C GLY A 199 14.33 -0.15 4.67
N LYS A 200 13.89 -1.14 3.86
CA LYS A 200 13.99 -1.11 2.40
C LYS A 200 12.60 -0.92 1.80
N ALA A 201 12.50 -0.08 0.77
CA ALA A 201 11.29 0.04 -0.03
C ALA A 201 11.35 -0.98 -1.18
N TRP A 202 10.33 -1.81 -1.29
CA TRP A 202 10.26 -2.87 -2.29
C TRP A 202 9.31 -2.52 -3.43
N VAL A 203 9.77 -2.74 -4.65
CA VAL A 203 8.92 -3.05 -5.80
C VAL A 203 8.90 -4.57 -5.91
N LEU A 204 7.71 -5.16 -5.98
CA LEU A 204 7.56 -6.58 -6.19
C LEU A 204 7.27 -6.86 -7.66
N HIS A 205 8.12 -7.65 -8.33
CA HIS A 205 7.75 -8.28 -9.59
C HIS A 205 7.18 -9.66 -9.29
N VAL A 206 5.97 -9.91 -9.75
CA VAL A 206 5.26 -11.16 -9.50
C VAL A 206 4.98 -11.84 -10.83
N ALA A 207 5.63 -12.97 -11.04
CA ALA A 207 5.40 -13.83 -12.17
C ALA A 207 4.44 -14.97 -11.80
N HIS A 208 3.44 -15.19 -12.64
CA HIS A 208 2.49 -16.30 -12.54
C HIS A 208 2.26 -16.89 -13.94
N PRO A 209 1.97 -18.21 -14.10
CA PRO A 209 1.74 -18.80 -15.41
C PRO A 209 0.67 -18.12 -16.27
N LYS A 210 -0.24 -17.35 -15.66
CA LYS A 210 -1.32 -16.62 -16.34
C LYS A 210 -1.00 -15.17 -16.67
N GLY A 211 0.08 -14.61 -16.15
CA GLY A 211 0.50 -13.23 -16.42
C GLY A 211 1.37 -12.66 -15.31
N ASP A 212 2.05 -11.57 -15.60
CA ASP A 212 3.00 -10.91 -14.71
C ASP A 212 2.47 -9.55 -14.26
N PHE A 213 2.82 -9.16 -13.03
CA PHE A 213 2.48 -7.85 -12.52
C PHE A 213 3.56 -7.26 -11.61
N LEU A 214 3.55 -5.93 -11.49
CA LEU A 214 4.38 -5.20 -10.55
C LEU A 214 3.53 -4.57 -9.44
N VAL A 215 4.08 -4.49 -8.24
CA VAL A 215 3.48 -3.76 -7.11
C VAL A 215 4.46 -2.71 -6.61
N ILE A 216 4.09 -1.45 -6.70
CA ILE A 216 4.86 -0.29 -6.21
C ILE A 216 4.05 0.36 -5.08
N GLY A 217 4.46 0.18 -3.82
CA GLY A 217 3.72 0.65 -2.65
C GLY A 217 3.90 2.12 -2.32
N SER A 218 5.04 2.69 -2.70
CA SER A 218 5.36 4.11 -2.51
C SER A 218 5.51 4.81 -3.85
N ALA A 219 5.29 6.12 -3.90
CA ALA A 219 5.50 6.91 -5.11
C ALA A 219 6.98 7.32 -5.33
N GLY A 220 7.92 6.46 -4.93
CA GLY A 220 9.36 6.59 -5.18
C GLY A 220 9.82 5.70 -6.34
N PHE A 221 10.99 5.99 -6.88
CA PHE A 221 11.56 5.23 -7.99
C PHE A 221 13.10 5.26 -7.98
N VAL A 222 13.70 4.30 -8.64
CA VAL A 222 15.13 4.25 -8.97
C VAL A 222 15.21 4.21 -10.50
N PRO A 223 15.91 5.16 -11.13
CA PRO A 223 16.04 5.19 -12.58
C PRO A 223 16.61 3.89 -13.14
N GLY A 224 15.95 3.35 -14.19
CA GLY A 224 16.35 2.12 -14.85
C GLY A 224 16.06 0.82 -14.10
N LEU A 225 15.50 0.88 -12.88
CA LEU A 225 15.21 -0.33 -12.08
C LEU A 225 14.26 -1.30 -12.79
N LEU A 226 13.32 -0.76 -13.53
CA LEU A 226 12.26 -1.54 -14.20
C LEU A 226 12.52 -1.78 -15.69
N ASP A 227 13.70 -1.44 -16.18
CA ASP A 227 14.07 -1.73 -17.57
C ASP A 227 14.05 -3.23 -17.84
N GLY A 228 13.24 -3.64 -18.83
CA GLY A 228 13.07 -5.04 -19.20
C GLY A 228 12.03 -5.82 -18.38
N TYR A 229 11.28 -5.16 -17.52
CA TYR A 229 10.13 -5.74 -16.82
C TYR A 229 8.82 -5.36 -17.53
N ASP A 230 8.56 -5.91 -18.72
CA ASP A 230 7.26 -5.76 -19.37
C ASP A 230 6.21 -6.60 -18.60
N VAL A 231 5.10 -5.98 -18.18
CA VAL A 231 4.08 -6.65 -17.35
C VAL A 231 2.66 -6.35 -17.84
N ASP A 232 1.72 -7.25 -17.58
CA ASP A 232 0.30 -7.04 -17.93
C ASP A 232 -0.34 -5.96 -17.04
N THR A 233 0.00 -5.97 -15.75
CA THR A 233 -0.61 -5.08 -14.76
C THR A 233 0.44 -4.44 -13.85
N LEU A 234 0.27 -3.14 -13.61
CA LEU A 234 1.05 -2.38 -12.63
C LEU A 234 0.13 -1.84 -11.52
N PHE A 235 0.35 -2.26 -10.28
CA PHE A 235 -0.20 -1.63 -9.09
C PHE A 235 0.66 -0.43 -8.73
N LEU A 236 0.15 0.77 -8.96
CA LEU A 236 0.89 2.02 -8.87
C LEU A 236 0.53 2.79 -7.59
N GLY A 237 1.46 2.89 -6.65
CA GLY A 237 1.33 3.71 -5.45
C GLY A 237 1.37 5.20 -5.81
N VAL A 238 0.32 5.94 -5.40
CA VAL A 238 0.20 7.37 -5.71
C VAL A 238 0.04 8.24 -4.47
N GLY A 239 0.27 7.67 -3.28
CA GLY A 239 0.22 8.40 -2.01
C GLY A 239 1.16 9.59 -2.01
N ALA A 240 0.68 10.76 -1.60
CA ALA A 240 1.40 12.03 -1.54
C ALA A 240 2.02 12.52 -2.87
N LEU A 241 1.87 11.80 -3.98
CA LEU A 241 2.43 12.18 -5.29
C LEU A 241 1.89 13.53 -5.79
N GLY A 242 0.68 13.90 -5.41
CA GLY A 242 0.09 15.21 -5.75
C GLY A 242 0.84 16.40 -5.16
N SER A 243 1.58 16.23 -4.06
CA SER A 243 2.40 17.27 -3.43
C SER A 243 3.77 17.45 -4.12
N GLN A 244 4.19 16.52 -4.95
CA GLN A 244 5.47 16.57 -5.66
C GLN A 244 5.48 17.59 -6.81
N THR A 245 6.68 17.93 -7.28
CA THR A 245 6.85 18.80 -8.45
C THR A 245 6.34 18.12 -9.72
N ALA A 246 6.04 18.91 -10.74
CA ALA A 246 5.62 18.37 -12.04
C ALA A 246 6.72 17.50 -12.69
N GLU A 247 7.97 17.88 -12.50
CA GLU A 247 9.16 17.13 -12.97
C GLU A 247 9.24 15.76 -12.28
N TYR A 248 9.21 15.72 -10.94
CA TYR A 248 9.21 14.47 -10.20
C TYR A 248 8.10 13.52 -10.65
N ARG A 249 6.88 14.04 -10.81
CA ARG A 249 5.76 13.23 -11.30
C ARG A 249 5.96 12.71 -12.73
N ALA A 250 6.63 13.49 -13.58
CA ALA A 250 6.96 13.06 -14.94
C ALA A 250 8.00 11.93 -14.94
N ASP A 251 9.05 12.07 -14.13
CA ASP A 251 10.10 11.07 -13.95
C ASP A 251 9.53 9.80 -13.34
N TYR A 252 8.72 9.92 -12.27
CA TYR A 252 8.04 8.77 -11.66
C TYR A 252 7.20 7.98 -12.69
N TRP A 253 6.44 8.69 -13.53
CA TRP A 253 5.67 8.06 -14.59
C TRP A 253 6.56 7.33 -15.61
N GLN A 254 7.63 7.98 -16.04
CA GLN A 254 8.55 7.42 -17.04
C GLN A 254 9.28 6.20 -16.49
N GLU A 255 9.77 6.27 -15.26
CA GLU A 255 10.54 5.20 -14.59
C GLU A 255 9.67 4.05 -14.06
N THR A 256 8.35 4.19 -14.12
CA THR A 256 7.41 3.15 -13.70
C THR A 256 6.54 2.68 -14.86
N VAL A 257 5.51 3.41 -15.22
CA VAL A 257 4.58 3.05 -16.32
C VAL A 257 5.29 3.04 -17.67
N GLY A 258 6.18 4.03 -17.90
CA GLY A 258 6.98 4.13 -19.12
C GLY A 258 7.97 2.98 -19.29
N ALA A 259 8.59 2.52 -18.20
CA ALA A 259 9.59 1.43 -18.23
C ALA A 259 8.93 0.05 -18.28
N ALA A 260 7.81 -0.15 -17.56
CA ALA A 260 7.16 -1.47 -17.42
C ALA A 260 6.08 -1.77 -18.48
N HIS A 261 5.73 -0.82 -19.33
CA HIS A 261 4.76 -0.92 -20.44
C HIS A 261 3.47 -1.71 -20.13
N PRO A 262 2.79 -1.48 -19.00
CA PRO A 262 1.62 -2.28 -18.63
C PRO A 262 0.43 -2.00 -19.54
N GLU A 263 -0.44 -3.01 -19.71
CA GLU A 263 -1.74 -2.79 -20.33
C GLU A 263 -2.73 -2.14 -19.37
N ARG A 264 -2.56 -2.40 -18.05
CA ARG A 264 -3.45 -1.93 -17.00
C ARG A 264 -2.67 -1.34 -15.82
N VAL A 265 -3.07 -0.15 -15.38
CA VAL A 265 -2.58 0.50 -14.17
C VAL A 265 -3.69 0.50 -13.11
N ILE A 266 -3.43 -0.13 -11.98
CA ILE A 266 -4.30 -0.14 -10.81
C ILE A 266 -3.72 0.82 -9.79
N LEU A 267 -4.45 1.90 -9.49
CA LEU A 267 -4.01 2.91 -8.55
C LEU A 267 -4.23 2.44 -7.11
N ILE A 268 -3.21 2.50 -6.29
CA ILE A 268 -3.23 2.16 -4.86
C ILE A 268 -2.65 3.30 -4.02
N HIS A 269 -2.82 3.25 -2.71
CA HIS A 269 -2.30 4.24 -1.75
C HIS A 269 -2.81 5.68 -1.97
N TRP A 270 -4.02 5.81 -2.52
CA TRP A 270 -4.69 7.11 -2.72
C TRP A 270 -5.76 7.39 -1.66
N ASP A 271 -6.10 6.40 -0.84
CA ASP A 271 -7.12 6.47 0.21
C ASP A 271 -6.53 6.94 1.55
N SER A 272 -7.41 7.28 2.48
CA SER A 272 -7.03 7.79 3.78
C SER A 272 -6.37 6.74 4.66
N LEU A 273 -5.26 7.10 5.28
CA LEU A 273 -4.58 6.30 6.30
C LEU A 273 -5.35 6.25 7.64
N LEU A 274 -6.31 7.14 7.85
CA LEU A 274 -6.98 7.31 9.16
C LEU A 274 -8.49 7.05 9.09
N ALA A 275 -9.08 6.99 7.89
CA ALA A 275 -10.51 6.75 7.76
C ALA A 275 -10.89 5.34 8.23
N PRO A 276 -12.07 5.17 8.85
CA PRO A 276 -12.49 3.87 9.36
C PRO A 276 -12.45 2.75 8.32
N LEU A 277 -12.04 1.56 8.75
CA LEU A 277 -11.93 0.40 7.89
C LEU A 277 -13.28 -0.11 7.40
N ASN A 278 -14.34 0.10 8.17
CA ASN A 278 -15.71 -0.23 7.81
C ASN A 278 -16.31 0.84 6.86
N GLY A 279 -16.97 0.42 5.81
CA GLY A 279 -17.62 1.31 4.86
C GLY A 279 -16.82 1.49 3.55
N ARG A 280 -17.11 2.58 2.84
CA ARG A 280 -16.46 2.91 1.56
C ARG A 280 -15.06 3.46 1.78
N LEU A 281 -14.18 3.26 0.79
CA LEU A 281 -12.91 3.96 0.74
C LEU A 281 -13.12 5.47 0.75
N GLN A 282 -12.31 6.17 1.51
CA GLN A 282 -12.37 7.62 1.68
C GLN A 282 -11.01 8.21 1.34
N GLY A 283 -11.00 9.42 0.80
CA GLY A 283 -9.79 10.16 0.53
C GLY A 283 -9.20 10.75 1.83
N GLU A 284 -8.07 11.41 1.70
CA GLU A 284 -7.44 12.18 2.78
C GLU A 284 -8.40 13.15 3.47
N MET A 285 -8.18 13.44 4.75
CA MET A 285 -8.92 14.51 5.44
C MET A 285 -8.77 15.83 4.69
N ARG A 286 -9.85 16.63 4.63
CA ARG A 286 -9.81 17.92 3.92
C ARG A 286 -8.72 18.85 4.40
N ILE A 287 -8.45 18.90 5.71
CA ILE A 287 -7.38 19.73 6.24
C ILE A 287 -6.01 19.30 5.73
N ALA A 288 -5.74 18.01 5.63
CA ALA A 288 -4.50 17.49 5.05
C ALA A 288 -4.40 17.83 3.56
N GLY A 289 -5.47 17.63 2.80
CA GLY A 289 -5.55 18.00 1.38
C GLY A 289 -5.37 19.50 1.13
N LEU A 290 -5.90 20.38 2.00
CA LEU A 290 -5.70 21.83 1.91
C LEU A 290 -4.24 22.23 2.14
N LEU A 291 -3.55 21.55 3.05
CA LEU A 291 -2.15 21.84 3.36
C LEU A 291 -1.19 21.29 2.29
N SER A 292 -1.49 20.12 1.74
CA SER A 292 -0.65 19.46 0.73
C SER A 292 -1.03 19.78 -0.72
N GLY A 293 -2.27 20.25 -0.96
CA GLY A 293 -2.85 20.37 -2.31
C GLY A 293 -2.94 19.03 -3.06
N GLY A 294 -2.76 17.90 -2.31
CA GLY A 294 -2.38 16.61 -2.86
C GLY A 294 -3.44 15.95 -3.72
N ASN A 295 -4.66 15.80 -3.23
CA ASN A 295 -5.69 14.98 -3.91
C ASN A 295 -6.20 15.61 -5.21
N GLU A 296 -6.39 16.92 -5.26
CA GLU A 296 -6.85 17.57 -6.48
C GLU A 296 -5.77 17.56 -7.56
N ARG A 297 -4.52 17.95 -7.21
CA ARG A 297 -3.38 17.92 -8.13
C ARG A 297 -3.09 16.50 -8.62
N LEU A 298 -3.17 15.50 -7.73
CA LEU A 298 -3.02 14.10 -8.10
C LEU A 298 -4.07 13.70 -9.15
N HIS A 299 -5.34 14.02 -8.91
CA HIS A 299 -6.42 13.66 -9.81
C HIS A 299 -6.30 14.35 -11.18
N GLU A 300 -5.97 15.65 -11.21
CA GLU A 300 -5.73 16.39 -12.46
C GLU A 300 -4.57 15.78 -13.24
N TRP A 301 -3.46 15.46 -12.57
CA TRP A 301 -2.31 14.85 -13.21
C TRP A 301 -2.64 13.46 -13.77
N LEU A 302 -3.32 12.60 -13.01
CA LEU A 302 -3.74 11.26 -13.47
C LEU A 302 -4.69 11.35 -14.68
N ARG A 303 -5.62 12.32 -14.69
CA ARG A 303 -6.49 12.56 -15.85
C ARG A 303 -5.70 12.93 -17.09
N ALA A 304 -4.70 13.78 -16.95
CA ALA A 304 -3.82 14.15 -18.05
C ALA A 304 -3.02 12.94 -18.57
N ARG A 305 -2.49 12.09 -17.66
CA ARG A 305 -1.80 10.84 -18.04
C ARG A 305 -2.74 9.88 -18.77
N ARG A 306 -3.96 9.69 -18.27
CA ARG A 306 -4.97 8.85 -18.93
C ARG A 306 -5.35 9.37 -20.33
N ALA A 307 -5.50 10.68 -20.48
CA ALA A 307 -5.82 11.29 -21.78
C ALA A 307 -4.67 11.13 -22.79
N ALA A 308 -3.41 11.22 -22.33
CA ALA A 308 -2.23 11.01 -23.16
C ALA A 308 -1.98 9.54 -23.53
N ASN A 309 -2.57 8.58 -22.79
CA ASN A 309 -2.41 7.13 -22.98
C ASN A 309 -3.77 6.45 -23.10
N PRO A 310 -4.54 6.67 -24.19
CA PRO A 310 -5.92 6.19 -24.31
C PRO A 310 -6.05 4.66 -24.35
N GLN A 311 -4.99 3.94 -24.73
CA GLN A 311 -4.92 2.47 -24.73
C GLN A 311 -4.76 1.87 -23.33
N LEU A 312 -4.22 2.64 -22.39
CA LEU A 312 -3.92 2.17 -21.05
C LEU A 312 -5.19 2.12 -20.19
N VAL A 313 -5.46 0.99 -19.56
CA VAL A 313 -6.60 0.83 -18.65
C VAL A 313 -6.25 1.35 -17.26
N PHE A 314 -6.92 2.42 -16.80
CA PHE A 314 -6.81 2.91 -15.43
C PHE A 314 -7.93 2.32 -14.58
N GLN A 315 -7.58 1.82 -13.40
CA GLN A 315 -8.55 1.29 -12.45
C GLN A 315 -8.19 1.62 -10.99
N THR A 316 -9.21 1.72 -10.16
CA THR A 316 -9.13 1.51 -8.71
C THR A 316 -9.95 0.28 -8.36
N LEU A 317 -9.63 -0.38 -7.24
CA LEU A 317 -10.29 -1.61 -6.83
C LEU A 317 -11.44 -1.34 -5.87
N PRO A 318 -12.55 -2.09 -5.96
CA PRO A 318 -13.59 -2.04 -4.94
C PRO A 318 -13.05 -2.62 -3.63
N ARG A 319 -13.45 -2.00 -2.49
CA ARG A 319 -12.96 -2.43 -1.19
C ARG A 319 -13.52 -3.79 -0.80
N PHE A 320 -12.66 -4.73 -0.45
CA PHE A 320 -12.94 -6.10 -0.01
C PHE A 320 -13.57 -7.02 -1.05
N GLU A 321 -13.99 -6.51 -2.18
CA GLU A 321 -14.58 -7.32 -3.23
C GLU A 321 -13.51 -7.87 -4.18
N PRO A 322 -13.70 -9.08 -4.72
CA PRO A 322 -12.72 -9.63 -5.66
C PRO A 322 -12.73 -8.89 -6.99
N SER A 323 -11.55 -8.69 -7.53
CA SER A 323 -11.33 -8.20 -8.89
C SER A 323 -10.50 -9.21 -9.66
N LEU A 324 -10.89 -9.48 -10.90
CA LEU A 324 -10.16 -10.40 -11.77
C LEU A 324 -8.85 -9.75 -12.22
N LEU A 325 -7.74 -10.43 -11.97
CA LEU A 325 -6.43 -10.01 -12.43
C LEU A 325 -6.07 -10.73 -13.73
N PHE A 326 -6.13 -12.06 -13.71
CA PHE A 326 -5.96 -12.90 -14.90
C PHE A 326 -7.04 -13.99 -14.93
N PRO A 327 -7.71 -14.20 -16.08
CA PRO A 327 -8.77 -15.21 -16.23
C PRO A 327 -8.24 -16.65 -16.22
#